data_0f0cdc8e0408e983473926fef920ef15
#
_entry.id   0f0cdc8e0408e983473926fef920ef15
#
_cell.length_a   1.000
_cell.length_b   1.000
_cell.length_c   1.000
_cell.angle_alpha   90.00
_cell.angle_beta   90.00
_cell.angle_gamma   90.00
#
_symmetry.space_group_name_H-M   'P 1'
#
loop_
_entity.id
_entity.type
_entity.pdbx_description
1 polymer ?
#
loop_
_entity_poly.entity_id
_entity_poly.type
_entity_poly.pdbx_seq_one_letter_code
_entity_poly.pdbx_strand_id
1 'polypeptide(L)'
;MAKKCKICSKEFTPRFKTTERHCSRECFNKEEKPNLKLKSPKKINQVSDKRKVLNEVYKIVRIEVLSEAKFKCFIDGCTNVANTLEHLMGRRGFADDFARENNIPLLIDKRYLKACCLVHNGELETNPELSKKYQYHKISGKKKSDD
;
A
#
# COMPACT_ATOMS: atom_id res chain seq x y z
N MET A 1 -38.00 -25.22 -28.43
CA MET A 1 -39.39 -25.01 -27.96
C MET A 1 -39.69 -23.53 -27.91
N ALA A 2 -40.83 -23.09 -28.47
CA ALA A 2 -41.25 -21.70 -28.39
C ALA A 2 -41.64 -21.33 -26.95
N LYS A 3 -41.29 -20.12 -26.51
CA LYS A 3 -41.62 -19.58 -25.17
C LYS A 3 -42.42 -18.30 -25.32
N LYS A 4 -43.22 -17.96 -24.32
CA LYS A 4 -44.00 -16.72 -24.29
C LYS A 4 -43.21 -15.61 -23.58
N CYS A 5 -43.11 -14.44 -24.22
CA CYS A 5 -42.50 -13.27 -23.63
C CYS A 5 -43.25 -12.78 -22.40
N LYS A 6 -42.54 -12.49 -21.30
CA LYS A 6 -43.18 -12.03 -20.06
C LYS A 6 -43.86 -10.66 -20.16
N ILE A 7 -43.43 -9.83 -21.09
CA ILE A 7 -43.93 -8.44 -21.23
C ILE A 7 -45.03 -8.32 -22.27
N CYS A 8 -44.85 -8.89 -23.46
CA CYS A 8 -45.80 -8.72 -24.57
C CYS A 8 -46.57 -9.99 -24.93
N SER A 9 -46.36 -11.10 -24.21
CA SER A 9 -46.98 -12.42 -24.40
C SER A 9 -46.79 -13.05 -25.79
N LYS A 10 -46.00 -12.46 -26.67
CA LYS A 10 -45.66 -13.01 -27.99
C LYS A 10 -44.85 -14.29 -27.84
N GLU A 11 -45.13 -15.27 -28.70
CA GLU A 11 -44.30 -16.46 -28.78
C GLU A 11 -43.00 -16.18 -29.52
N PHE A 12 -41.88 -16.70 -29.00
CA PHE A 12 -40.55 -16.54 -29.58
C PHE A 12 -39.67 -17.74 -29.30
N THR A 13 -38.67 -17.95 -30.13
CA THR A 13 -37.65 -18.98 -29.90
C THR A 13 -36.39 -18.31 -29.38
N PRO A 14 -36.00 -18.56 -28.12
CA PRO A 14 -34.82 -17.95 -27.54
C PRO A 14 -33.53 -18.47 -28.21
N ARG A 15 -32.65 -17.57 -28.65
CA ARG A 15 -31.35 -17.91 -29.25
C ARG A 15 -30.28 -18.30 -28.20
N PHE A 16 -30.41 -17.77 -26.99
CA PHE A 16 -29.47 -18.03 -25.89
C PHE A 16 -30.22 -18.22 -24.59
N LYS A 17 -29.65 -18.97 -23.63
CA LYS A 17 -30.23 -19.19 -22.29
C LYS A 17 -30.53 -17.87 -21.54
N THR A 18 -29.75 -16.82 -21.80
CA THR A 18 -29.91 -15.49 -21.18
C THR A 18 -31.14 -14.72 -21.69
N THR A 19 -31.71 -15.11 -22.85
CA THR A 19 -32.85 -14.42 -23.47
C THR A 19 -34.16 -15.20 -23.33
N GLU A 20 -34.24 -16.15 -22.43
CA GLU A 20 -35.39 -17.06 -22.31
C GLU A 20 -36.70 -16.41 -21.85
N ARG A 21 -36.69 -15.18 -21.33
CA ARG A 21 -37.82 -14.50 -20.75
C ARG A 21 -38.46 -13.43 -21.64
N HIS A 22 -37.72 -12.90 -22.63
CA HIS A 22 -38.11 -11.74 -23.43
C HIS A 22 -37.86 -12.00 -24.91
N CYS A 23 -38.81 -11.57 -25.77
CA CYS A 23 -38.68 -11.72 -27.22
C CYS A 23 -37.75 -10.69 -27.87
N SER A 24 -37.51 -9.57 -27.20
CA SER A 24 -36.64 -8.49 -27.70
C SER A 24 -35.93 -7.74 -26.55
N ARG A 25 -34.92 -6.95 -26.90
CA ARG A 25 -34.22 -6.06 -25.97
C ARG A 25 -35.14 -4.98 -25.39
N GLU A 26 -36.12 -4.52 -26.17
CA GLU A 26 -37.11 -3.55 -25.70
C GLU A 26 -37.99 -4.12 -24.61
N CYS A 27 -38.47 -5.37 -24.77
CA CYS A 27 -39.21 -6.05 -23.73
C CYS A 27 -38.36 -6.29 -22.47
N PHE A 28 -37.11 -6.63 -22.62
CA PHE A 28 -36.17 -6.74 -21.50
C PHE A 28 -35.98 -5.42 -20.74
N ASN A 29 -35.91 -4.31 -21.46
CA ASN A 29 -35.76 -2.99 -20.84
C ASN A 29 -37.00 -2.47 -20.16
N LYS A 30 -38.20 -2.99 -20.57
CA LYS A 30 -39.50 -2.67 -19.93
C LYS A 30 -39.79 -3.52 -18.67
N GLU A 31 -39.02 -4.58 -18.42
CA GLU A 31 -39.15 -5.32 -17.18
C GLU A 31 -38.70 -4.42 -16.01
N GLU A 32 -39.58 -4.15 -15.06
CA GLU A 32 -39.22 -3.42 -13.85
C GLU A 32 -38.16 -4.19 -13.11
N LYS A 33 -36.94 -3.65 -13.11
CA LYS A 33 -35.86 -4.21 -12.33
C LYS A 33 -36.17 -3.98 -10.86
N PRO A 34 -36.17 -5.03 -10.03
CA PRO A 34 -36.33 -4.84 -8.59
C PRO A 34 -35.31 -3.76 -8.14
N ASN A 35 -35.81 -2.78 -7.41
CA ASN A 35 -35.02 -1.68 -6.88
C ASN A 35 -33.97 -2.26 -5.94
N LEU A 36 -32.86 -2.72 -6.50
CA LEU A 36 -31.68 -3.16 -5.74
C LEU A 36 -31.18 -1.94 -4.99
N LYS A 37 -31.58 -1.82 -3.71
CA LYS A 37 -30.97 -0.85 -2.80
C LYS A 37 -29.44 -1.03 -2.93
N LEU A 38 -28.80 -0.13 -3.64
CA LEU A 38 -27.35 -0.07 -3.72
C LEU A 38 -26.84 -0.03 -2.27
N LYS A 39 -26.22 -1.12 -1.84
CA LYS A 39 -25.57 -1.14 -0.52
C LYS A 39 -24.60 0.03 -0.53
N SER A 40 -24.75 0.94 0.43
CA SER A 40 -23.82 2.04 0.59
C SER A 40 -22.38 1.48 0.56
N PRO A 41 -21.45 2.12 -0.19
CA PRO A 41 -20.09 1.62 -0.28
C PRO A 41 -19.52 1.50 1.14
N LYS A 42 -19.10 0.30 1.52
CA LYS A 42 -18.42 0.11 2.82
C LYS A 42 -17.22 1.03 2.85
N LYS A 43 -17.17 1.92 3.82
CA LYS A 43 -15.99 2.76 4.07
C LYS A 43 -14.78 1.84 4.29
N ILE A 44 -13.87 1.83 3.34
CA ILE A 44 -12.63 1.06 3.46
C ILE A 44 -11.74 1.82 4.45
N ASN A 45 -11.30 1.16 5.53
CA ASN A 45 -10.35 1.75 6.44
C ASN A 45 -9.06 2.06 5.68
N GLN A 46 -8.61 3.32 5.70
CA GLN A 46 -7.39 3.75 5.01
C GLN A 46 -6.14 3.03 5.55
N VAL A 47 -6.18 2.59 6.80
CA VAL A 47 -5.07 1.92 7.47
C VAL A 47 -5.58 0.64 8.12
N SER A 48 -4.94 -0.49 7.83
CA SER A 48 -5.26 -1.78 8.47
C SER A 48 -4.93 -1.75 9.97
N ASP A 49 -5.59 -2.59 10.76
CA ASP A 49 -5.34 -2.63 12.22
C ASP A 49 -3.91 -3.08 12.54
N LYS A 50 -3.35 -4.03 11.78
CA LYS A 50 -1.92 -4.41 11.89
C LYS A 50 -1.01 -3.20 11.66
N ARG A 51 -1.32 -2.35 10.70
CA ARG A 51 -0.53 -1.15 10.41
C ARG A 51 -0.67 -0.09 11.50
N LYS A 52 -1.85 0.03 12.13
CA LYS A 52 -2.04 0.95 13.26
C LYS A 52 -1.12 0.56 14.44
N VAL A 53 -1.14 -0.72 14.83
CA VAL A 53 -0.26 -1.22 15.91
C VAL A 53 1.21 -0.95 15.58
N LEU A 54 1.64 -1.28 14.37
CA LEU A 54 3.02 -1.05 13.94
C LEU A 54 3.40 0.44 13.93
N ASN A 55 2.46 1.32 13.59
CA ASN A 55 2.69 2.77 13.63
C ASN A 55 2.86 3.29 15.07
N GLU A 56 2.16 2.72 16.06
CA GLU A 56 2.37 3.10 17.47
C GLU A 56 3.77 2.69 17.94
N VAL A 57 4.19 1.46 17.64
CA VAL A 57 5.57 1.01 17.93
C VAL A 57 6.60 1.91 17.24
N TYR A 58 6.35 2.28 15.96
CA TYR A 58 7.24 3.17 15.22
C TYR A 58 7.38 4.55 15.87
N LYS A 59 6.32 5.10 16.45
CA LYS A 59 6.40 6.38 17.19
C LYS A 59 7.37 6.31 18.35
N ILE A 60 7.34 5.23 19.12
CA ILE A 60 8.25 5.01 20.25
C ILE A 60 9.68 4.89 19.75
N VAL A 61 9.93 4.00 18.81
CA VAL A 61 11.26 3.78 18.21
C VAL A 61 11.83 5.08 17.62
N ARG A 62 10.97 5.89 16.98
CA ARG A 62 11.38 7.17 16.43
C ARG A 62 11.91 8.12 17.50
N ILE A 63 11.21 8.24 18.62
CA ILE A 63 11.63 9.12 19.73
C ILE A 63 12.95 8.62 20.31
N GLU A 64 13.10 7.33 20.50
CA GLU A 64 14.32 6.72 21.04
C GLU A 64 15.52 7.00 20.13
N VAL A 65 15.44 6.71 18.83
CA VAL A 65 16.54 6.93 17.87
C VAL A 65 16.90 8.42 17.77
N LEU A 66 15.91 9.32 17.74
CA LEU A 66 16.17 10.76 17.72
C LEU A 66 16.85 11.24 19.02
N SER A 67 16.42 10.73 20.17
CA SER A 67 17.02 11.07 21.48
C SER A 67 18.44 10.53 21.63
N GLU A 68 18.69 9.29 21.24
CA GLU A 68 20.04 8.68 21.22
C GLU A 68 21.01 9.47 20.35
N ALA A 69 20.53 9.96 19.19
CA ALA A 69 21.31 10.83 18.30
C ALA A 69 21.40 12.29 18.80
N LYS A 70 20.82 12.63 19.94
CA LYS A 70 20.73 14.01 20.46
C LYS A 70 20.16 14.98 19.43
N PHE A 71 19.19 14.52 18.62
CA PHE A 71 18.59 15.26 17.52
C PHE A 71 19.59 15.80 16.47
N LYS A 72 20.74 15.15 16.33
CA LYS A 72 21.72 15.49 15.29
C LYS A 72 21.48 14.68 14.02
N CYS A 73 21.54 15.34 12.87
CA CYS A 73 21.46 14.65 11.58
C CYS A 73 22.71 13.77 11.38
N PHE A 74 22.51 12.54 10.87
CA PHE A 74 23.59 11.58 10.67
C PHE A 74 24.48 11.89 9.46
N ILE A 75 24.10 12.85 8.62
CA ILE A 75 24.88 13.28 7.45
C ILE A 75 26.05 14.12 7.92
N ASP A 76 27.25 13.79 7.44
CA ASP A 76 28.51 14.49 7.78
C ASP A 76 28.41 15.99 7.50
N GLY A 77 28.85 16.80 8.46
CA GLY A 77 28.87 18.27 8.34
C GLY A 77 27.50 18.94 8.47
N CYS A 78 26.42 18.18 8.66
CA CYS A 78 25.08 18.77 8.82
C CYS A 78 24.88 19.37 10.22
N THR A 79 24.46 20.62 10.28
CA THR A 79 24.12 21.33 11.52
C THR A 79 22.61 21.39 11.80
N ASN A 80 21.78 20.89 10.87
CA ASN A 80 20.33 20.92 11.03
C ASN A 80 19.86 19.91 12.08
N VAL A 81 18.80 20.27 12.79
CA VAL A 81 18.16 19.39 13.76
C VAL A 81 17.50 18.23 13.05
N ALA A 82 17.79 17.00 13.51
CA ALA A 82 17.11 15.81 13.03
C ALA A 82 15.70 15.75 13.63
N ASN A 83 14.72 15.70 12.75
CA ASN A 83 13.30 15.61 13.09
C ASN A 83 12.58 14.46 12.38
N THR A 84 13.32 13.69 11.57
CA THR A 84 12.83 12.51 10.85
C THR A 84 13.78 11.33 11.07
N LEU A 85 13.35 10.12 10.64
CA LEU A 85 14.23 8.97 10.53
C LEU A 85 14.46 8.62 9.06
N GLU A 86 15.71 8.34 8.72
CA GLU A 86 16.05 7.68 7.48
C GLU A 86 16.12 6.16 7.68
N HIS A 87 15.56 5.43 6.73
CA HIS A 87 15.54 3.97 6.70
C HIS A 87 16.59 3.49 5.70
N LEU A 88 17.76 3.14 6.17
CA LEU A 88 18.93 2.81 5.33
C LEU A 88 18.69 1.64 4.37
N MET A 89 17.80 0.71 4.71
CA MET A 89 17.39 -0.43 3.87
C MET A 89 15.94 -0.36 3.36
N GLY A 90 15.30 0.80 3.49
CA GLY A 90 13.88 0.95 3.17
C GLY A 90 12.95 0.54 4.32
N ARG A 91 11.64 0.47 4.04
CA ARG A 91 10.58 0.34 5.07
C ARG A 91 9.80 -0.97 5.00
N ARG A 92 10.08 -1.86 4.03
CA ARG A 92 9.30 -3.07 3.77
C ARG A 92 10.14 -4.32 4.00
N GLY A 93 9.50 -5.35 4.56
CA GLY A 93 10.14 -6.64 4.81
C GLY A 93 10.98 -6.67 6.09
N PHE A 94 11.92 -7.60 6.13
CA PHE A 94 12.85 -7.84 7.22
C PHE A 94 14.28 -7.68 6.71
N ALA A 95 15.20 -7.27 7.56
CA ALA A 95 16.59 -7.06 7.18
C ALA A 95 17.33 -8.39 6.93
N ASP A 96 17.08 -9.37 7.79
CA ASP A 96 17.75 -10.66 7.84
C ASP A 96 16.84 -11.73 8.48
N ASP A 97 17.34 -12.95 8.59
CA ASP A 97 16.58 -14.07 9.19
C ASP A 97 16.35 -13.84 10.67
N PHE A 98 17.29 -13.25 11.39
CA PHE A 98 17.11 -12.86 12.79
C PHE A 98 15.91 -11.91 12.96
N ALA A 99 15.82 -10.89 12.12
CA ALA A 99 14.70 -9.93 12.15
C ALA A 99 13.37 -10.63 11.80
N ARG A 100 13.40 -11.61 10.88
CA ARG A 100 12.23 -12.40 10.51
C ARG A 100 11.75 -13.29 11.64
N GLU A 101 12.65 -14.01 12.29
CA GLU A 101 12.34 -14.90 13.41
C GLU A 101 11.80 -14.13 14.62
N ASN A 102 12.36 -12.95 14.89
CA ASN A 102 11.92 -12.09 15.99
C ASN A 102 10.79 -11.12 15.61
N ASN A 103 10.25 -11.23 14.39
CA ASN A 103 9.18 -10.38 13.86
C ASN A 103 9.47 -8.87 13.97
N ILE A 104 10.72 -8.48 13.65
CA ILE A 104 11.20 -7.09 13.65
C ILE A 104 11.22 -6.55 12.21
N PRO A 105 10.14 -5.94 11.70
CA PRO A 105 10.12 -5.39 10.35
C PRO A 105 11.06 -4.20 10.22
N LEU A 106 11.62 -3.99 9.02
CA LEU A 106 12.54 -2.88 8.69
C LEU A 106 12.01 -1.51 9.11
N LEU A 107 10.71 -1.33 9.17
CA LEU A 107 10.10 -0.08 9.63
C LEU A 107 10.52 0.32 11.04
N ILE A 108 10.77 -0.66 11.92
CA ILE A 108 11.09 -0.45 13.33
C ILE A 108 12.45 -1.01 13.74
N ASP A 109 13.21 -1.56 12.81
CA ASP A 109 14.53 -2.13 13.10
C ASP A 109 15.56 -1.02 13.30
N LYS A 110 15.87 -0.74 14.57
CA LYS A 110 16.80 0.33 14.98
C LYS A 110 18.19 0.22 14.34
N ARG A 111 18.64 -0.98 13.98
CA ARG A 111 19.94 -1.20 13.34
C ARG A 111 20.09 -0.41 12.03
N TYR A 112 18.96 -0.20 11.34
CA TYR A 112 18.87 0.44 10.04
C TYR A 112 18.12 1.78 10.04
N LEU A 113 17.91 2.35 11.22
CA LEU A 113 17.28 3.66 11.39
C LEU A 113 18.34 4.69 11.81
N LYS A 114 18.34 5.85 11.15
CA LYS A 114 19.22 6.96 11.50
C LYS A 114 18.45 8.27 11.62
N ALA A 115 18.82 9.07 12.61
CA ALA A 115 18.24 10.39 12.80
C ALA A 115 18.62 11.32 11.64
N CYS A 116 17.65 11.91 10.96
CA CYS A 116 17.88 12.72 9.77
C CYS A 116 17.08 14.02 9.82
N CYS A 117 17.64 15.11 9.30
CA CYS A 117 16.86 16.32 9.09
C CYS A 117 15.97 16.18 7.86
N LEU A 118 14.91 16.99 7.79
CA LEU A 118 13.93 16.92 6.70
C LEU A 118 14.57 17.17 5.32
N VAL A 119 15.53 18.10 5.25
CA VAL A 119 16.24 18.45 4.01
C VAL A 119 16.99 17.23 3.47
N HIS A 120 17.90 16.67 4.26
CA HIS A 120 18.68 15.51 3.81
C HIS A 120 17.85 14.25 3.62
N ASN A 121 16.73 14.08 4.35
CA ASN A 121 15.80 12.99 4.10
C ASN A 121 15.20 13.07 2.68
N GLY A 122 14.87 14.27 2.22
CA GLY A 122 14.42 14.50 0.84
C GLY A 122 15.54 14.35 -0.20
N GLU A 123 16.75 14.86 0.11
CA GLU A 123 17.89 14.73 -0.78
C GLU A 123 18.34 13.28 -0.97
N LEU A 124 18.30 12.45 0.07
CA LEU A 124 18.59 11.02 -0.03
C LEU A 124 17.63 10.26 -0.97
N GLU A 125 16.43 10.80 -1.22
CA GLU A 125 15.50 10.20 -2.18
C GLU A 125 15.73 10.68 -3.62
N THR A 126 16.32 11.86 -3.81
CA THR A 126 16.47 12.51 -5.12
C THR A 126 17.90 12.53 -5.64
N ASN A 127 18.91 12.47 -4.76
CA ASN A 127 20.33 12.50 -5.12
C ASN A 127 20.95 11.08 -5.04
N PRO A 128 21.25 10.44 -6.18
CA PRO A 128 21.81 9.09 -6.23
C PRO A 128 23.17 8.97 -5.55
N GLU A 129 24.03 9.98 -5.65
CA GLU A 129 25.38 9.92 -5.07
C GLU A 129 25.32 9.99 -3.55
N LEU A 130 24.48 10.85 -3.00
CA LEU A 130 24.24 10.92 -1.56
C LEU A 130 23.64 9.61 -1.05
N SER A 131 22.68 9.07 -1.77
CA SER A 131 22.04 7.81 -1.45
C SER A 131 23.02 6.64 -1.46
N LYS A 132 23.93 6.55 -2.44
CA LYS A 132 25.00 5.54 -2.49
C LYS A 132 25.94 5.60 -1.28
N LYS A 133 26.24 6.80 -0.82
CA LYS A 133 27.14 7.00 0.32
C LYS A 133 26.52 6.57 1.64
N TYR A 134 25.24 6.84 1.84
CA TYR A 134 24.60 6.73 3.16
C TYR A 134 23.50 5.67 3.30
N GLN A 135 23.01 5.11 2.20
CA GLN A 135 21.96 4.09 2.20
C GLN A 135 22.45 2.76 1.64
N TYR A 136 21.99 1.64 2.19
CA TYR A 136 22.51 0.34 1.80
C TYR A 136 21.94 -0.20 0.49
N HIS A 137 20.71 0.12 0.06
CA HIS A 137 20.11 -0.52 -1.10
C HIS A 137 19.05 0.26 -1.89
N LYS A 138 19.01 1.59 -1.80
CA LYS A 138 17.94 2.33 -2.50
C LYS A 138 18.14 2.52 -4.01
N ILE A 139 19.38 2.40 -4.50
CA ILE A 139 19.73 3.00 -5.79
C ILE A 139 19.38 2.17 -6.98
N SER A 140 19.10 0.94 -6.85
CA SER A 140 18.96 0.16 -8.06
C SER A 140 17.79 -0.75 -8.06
N GLY A 141 16.71 -0.62 -7.58
CA GLY A 141 15.55 -1.50 -7.90
C GLY A 141 15.90 -2.86 -8.57
N LYS A 142 17.18 -3.11 -8.80
CA LYS A 142 17.78 -4.34 -9.29
C LYS A 142 18.36 -5.09 -8.09
N LYS A 143 17.78 -6.26 -7.79
CA LYS A 143 18.50 -7.28 -7.03
C LYS A 143 19.88 -7.39 -7.63
N LYS A 144 20.96 -7.29 -6.83
CA LYS A 144 22.25 -7.86 -7.24
C LYS A 144 21.94 -9.31 -7.55
N SER A 145 22.13 -9.72 -8.80
CA SER A 145 22.36 -11.12 -9.12
C SER A 145 23.58 -11.50 -8.28
N ASP A 146 23.42 -12.51 -7.43
CA ASP A 146 24.54 -13.18 -6.78
C ASP A 146 25.38 -13.78 -7.92
N ASP A 147 26.54 -13.20 -8.19
CA ASP A 147 27.63 -13.82 -8.92
C ASP A 147 28.59 -14.44 -7.90
#